data_8e4f1a654fd8d229c5be6ac91a908949
#
_entry.id   8e4f1a654fd8d229c5be6ac91a908949
#
_cell.length_a   1.000
_cell.length_b   1.000
_cell.length_c   1.000
_cell.angle_alpha   90.00
_cell.angle_beta   90.00
_cell.angle_gamma   90.00
#
_symmetry.space_group_name_H-M   'P 1'
#
loop_
_entity.id
_entity.type
_entity.pdbx_description
1 polymer ?
#
loop_
_entity_poly.entity_id
_entity_poly.type
_entity_poly.pdbx_seq_one_letter_code
_entity_poly.pdbx_strand_id
1 'polypeptide(L)'
;MAAVTHAAVQPDWLTPATAMPWPVNAPFRMRPNLEKLDPAAPALLLRDELASVYRRERERVIAAHADRAMVGTANDAVLDAIRVLLPATLAGARAHDPALGMQEDFVILKQDHATLRTEYLSVCFPSRWDPREKLGLDFAAIHAPVADNQMLQAAGPNIMTTAFMKQPMLRYVWLIVPSASLDQHPDKNQAWWSEALTDRSPLLPRLFFRIERQTTWPLPQLQRAVFFIRLMMSPLVDVLHAAPGRAIELATSLRSMTPAIVAYRGMTEATPRLLAELDYFE
;
A
#
# COMPACT_ATOMS: atom_id res chain seq x y z
N MET A 1 21.65 30.11 -24.11
CA MET A 1 21.88 29.66 -22.71
C MET A 1 21.02 28.40 -22.52
N ALA A 2 21.62 27.25 -22.45
CA ALA A 2 20.91 26.00 -22.21
C ALA A 2 20.48 25.95 -20.74
N ALA A 3 19.18 25.79 -20.50
CA ALA A 3 18.65 25.59 -19.16
C ALA A 3 19.19 24.25 -18.64
N VAL A 4 20.02 24.30 -17.61
CA VAL A 4 20.42 23.14 -16.84
C VAL A 4 19.17 22.68 -16.09
N THR A 5 18.45 21.72 -16.66
CA THR A 5 17.43 20.98 -15.92
C THR A 5 18.17 20.19 -14.84
N HIS A 6 18.12 20.68 -13.60
CA HIS A 6 18.45 19.84 -12.45
C HIS A 6 17.48 18.66 -12.45
N ALA A 7 17.96 17.49 -12.87
CA ALA A 7 17.26 16.25 -12.61
C ALA A 7 17.06 16.20 -11.07
N ALA A 8 15.83 16.25 -10.64
CA ALA A 8 15.54 16.10 -9.22
C ALA A 8 16.10 14.76 -8.76
N VAL A 9 16.95 14.79 -7.72
CA VAL A 9 17.53 13.57 -7.16
C VAL A 9 16.37 12.65 -6.78
N GLN A 10 16.30 11.50 -7.42
CA GLN A 10 15.27 10.52 -7.12
C GLN A 10 15.45 9.99 -5.69
N PRO A 11 14.35 9.78 -4.95
CA PRO A 11 14.43 9.21 -3.60
C PRO A 11 15.08 7.81 -3.61
N ASP A 12 15.88 7.52 -2.60
CA ASP A 12 16.60 6.26 -2.46
C ASP A 12 15.74 5.07 -1.98
N TRP A 13 14.44 5.31 -1.73
CA TRP A 13 13.46 4.25 -1.38
C TRP A 13 12.69 3.69 -2.57
N LEU A 14 12.99 4.10 -3.80
CA LEU A 14 12.29 3.59 -4.97
C LEU A 14 12.68 2.14 -5.25
N THR A 15 11.65 1.32 -5.46
CA THR A 15 11.82 -0.07 -5.86
C THR A 15 12.24 -0.13 -7.33
N PRO A 16 13.23 -0.95 -7.72
CA PRO A 16 13.55 -1.14 -9.12
C PRO A 16 12.32 -1.55 -9.95
N ALA A 17 12.10 -0.92 -11.09
CA ALA A 17 10.89 -1.13 -11.91
C ALA A 17 10.70 -2.60 -12.35
N THR A 18 11.80 -3.33 -12.54
CA THR A 18 11.79 -4.77 -12.87
C THR A 18 11.35 -5.66 -11.70
N ALA A 19 11.46 -5.16 -10.46
CA ALA A 19 11.01 -5.84 -9.25
C ALA A 19 9.57 -5.46 -8.84
N MET A 20 8.96 -4.50 -9.55
CA MET A 20 7.59 -4.08 -9.24
C MET A 20 6.57 -5.14 -9.69
N PRO A 21 5.70 -5.62 -8.78
CA PRO A 21 4.54 -6.41 -9.16
C PRO A 21 3.66 -5.67 -10.18
N TRP A 22 3.01 -6.42 -11.06
CA TRP A 22 2.10 -5.86 -12.05
C TRP A 22 0.68 -6.43 -11.89
N PRO A 23 -0.10 -5.98 -10.90
CA PRO A 23 -1.44 -6.48 -10.65
C PRO A 23 -2.53 -5.71 -11.43
N VAL A 24 -2.14 -5.07 -12.54
CA VAL A 24 -3.08 -4.34 -13.39
C VAL A 24 -3.91 -5.34 -14.18
N ASN A 25 -5.23 -5.22 -14.08
CA ASN A 25 -6.18 -6.06 -14.80
C ASN A 25 -7.15 -5.19 -15.62
N ALA A 26 -7.53 -5.67 -16.79
CA ALA A 26 -8.57 -5.07 -17.64
C ALA A 26 -9.67 -6.12 -17.93
N PRO A 27 -10.93 -5.78 -17.76
CA PRO A 27 -11.44 -4.54 -17.17
C PRO A 27 -11.15 -4.43 -15.67
N PHE A 28 -10.98 -3.20 -15.18
CA PHE A 28 -10.81 -2.96 -13.75
C PHE A 28 -12.05 -3.43 -12.97
N ARG A 29 -11.80 -4.06 -11.83
CA ARG A 29 -12.86 -4.47 -10.88
C ARG A 29 -12.36 -4.29 -9.46
N MET A 30 -13.19 -3.73 -8.60
CA MET A 30 -12.93 -3.67 -7.17
C MET A 30 -13.17 -5.06 -6.55
N ARG A 31 -12.20 -5.94 -6.68
CA ARG A 31 -12.26 -7.33 -6.19
C ARG A 31 -11.25 -7.55 -5.07
N PRO A 32 -11.50 -8.51 -4.17
CA PRO A 32 -10.53 -8.90 -3.15
C PRO A 32 -9.19 -9.36 -3.73
N ASN A 33 -9.19 -10.11 -4.85
CA ASN A 33 -8.02 -10.70 -5.52
C ASN A 33 -7.05 -11.35 -4.52
N LEU A 34 -7.59 -12.14 -3.59
CA LEU A 34 -6.83 -12.85 -2.58
C LEU A 34 -6.28 -14.17 -3.15
N GLU A 35 -5.00 -14.37 -3.00
CA GLU A 35 -4.29 -15.59 -3.36
C GLU A 35 -3.77 -16.25 -2.09
N LYS A 36 -3.70 -17.58 -2.09
CA LYS A 36 -3.03 -18.29 -0.99
C LYS A 36 -1.55 -17.91 -1.00
N LEU A 37 -1.04 -17.63 0.17
CA LEU A 37 0.40 -17.45 0.31
C LEU A 37 1.08 -18.82 0.10
N ASP A 38 2.02 -18.88 -0.83
CA ASP A 38 2.77 -20.11 -1.12
C ASP A 38 3.62 -20.48 0.10
N PRO A 39 3.43 -21.68 0.70
CA PRO A 39 4.24 -22.12 1.84
C PRO A 39 5.73 -22.24 1.52
N ALA A 40 6.08 -22.41 0.25
CA ALA A 40 7.47 -22.51 -0.21
C ALA A 40 8.13 -21.15 -0.49
N ALA A 41 7.35 -20.07 -0.57
CA ALA A 41 7.87 -18.73 -0.76
C ALA A 41 7.99 -17.98 0.57
N PRO A 42 9.02 -17.17 0.79
CA PRO A 42 9.18 -16.37 2.00
C PRO A 42 8.11 -15.29 2.02
N ALA A 43 7.14 -15.47 2.93
CA ALA A 43 6.14 -14.92 2.46
C ALA A 43 5.24 -13.94 3.19
N LEU A 44 5.22 -13.89 4.52
CA LEU A 44 4.49 -12.84 5.24
C LEU A 44 5.17 -11.48 5.05
N LEU A 45 6.47 -11.41 5.31
CA LEU A 45 7.28 -10.20 5.20
C LEU A 45 8.21 -10.29 4.00
N LEU A 46 8.34 -9.21 3.26
CA LEU A 46 9.27 -9.11 2.13
C LEU A 46 10.45 -8.21 2.53
N ARG A 47 11.66 -8.79 2.57
CA ARG A 47 12.86 -8.03 2.85
C ARG A 47 13.75 -7.95 1.62
N ASP A 48 14.11 -6.72 1.26
CA ASP A 48 15.01 -6.41 0.17
C ASP A 48 16.14 -5.44 0.62
N GLU A 49 16.95 -5.01 -0.31
CA GLU A 49 18.05 -4.08 -0.11
C GLU A 49 17.65 -2.70 0.43
N LEU A 50 16.37 -2.31 0.28
CA LEU A 50 15.84 -1.04 0.76
C LEU A 50 15.50 -1.06 2.25
N ALA A 51 15.75 -2.17 2.97
CA ALA A 51 15.36 -2.33 4.37
C ALA A 51 15.91 -1.22 5.29
N SER A 52 17.15 -0.80 5.09
CA SER A 52 17.77 0.28 5.88
C SER A 52 17.14 1.64 5.59
N VAL A 53 16.75 1.88 4.35
CA VAL A 53 16.11 3.11 3.89
C VAL A 53 14.71 3.22 4.47
N TYR A 54 13.91 2.15 4.38
CA TYR A 54 12.57 2.10 4.96
C TYR A 54 12.60 2.29 6.48
N ARG A 55 13.57 1.69 7.15
CA ARG A 55 13.76 1.88 8.59
C ARG A 55 14.02 3.35 8.93
N ARG A 56 14.93 4.03 8.24
CA ARG A 56 15.21 5.45 8.43
C ARG A 56 13.94 6.31 8.24
N GLU A 57 13.17 6.04 7.19
CA GLU A 57 11.93 6.77 6.93
C GLU A 57 10.86 6.49 8.00
N ARG A 58 10.76 5.27 8.52
CA ARG A 58 9.89 4.94 9.65
C ARG A 58 10.32 5.66 10.92
N GLU A 59 11.61 5.63 11.25
CA GLU A 59 12.16 6.35 12.38
C GLU A 59 11.80 7.85 12.30
N ARG A 60 11.90 8.44 11.10
CA ARG A 60 11.53 9.84 10.86
C ARG A 60 10.03 10.10 11.09
N VAL A 61 9.15 9.25 10.55
CA VAL A 61 7.69 9.41 10.71
C VAL A 61 7.29 9.21 12.18
N ILE A 62 7.80 8.17 12.84
CA ILE A 62 7.48 7.90 14.25
C ILE A 62 7.98 9.03 15.16
N ALA A 63 9.18 9.54 14.94
CA ALA A 63 9.72 10.66 15.73
C ALA A 63 8.91 11.94 15.61
N ALA A 64 8.35 12.22 14.41
CA ALA A 64 7.61 13.44 14.15
C ALA A 64 6.10 13.29 14.43
N HIS A 65 5.54 12.09 14.32
CA HIS A 65 4.10 11.85 14.24
C HIS A 65 3.68 10.50 14.84
N ALA A 66 4.21 10.14 16.01
CA ALA A 66 3.90 8.87 16.66
C ALA A 66 2.40 8.68 16.93
N ASP A 67 1.70 9.75 17.25
CA ASP A 67 0.28 9.79 17.58
C ASP A 67 -0.63 9.35 16.41
N ARG A 68 -0.18 9.51 15.17
CA ARG A 68 -0.91 9.09 13.97
C ARG A 68 -0.33 7.83 13.32
N ALA A 69 0.94 7.52 13.58
CA ALA A 69 1.60 6.35 13.01
C ALA A 69 1.43 5.10 13.87
N MET A 70 1.22 5.25 15.18
CA MET A 70 1.08 4.17 16.15
C MET A 70 -0.19 4.37 16.97
N VAL A 71 -1.30 3.77 16.52
CA VAL A 71 -2.65 4.07 17.01
C VAL A 71 -3.26 2.84 17.70
N GLY A 72 -3.85 3.03 18.86
CA GLY A 72 -4.48 1.97 19.65
C GLY A 72 -3.54 1.33 20.68
N THR A 73 -3.90 0.16 21.16
CA THR A 73 -3.13 -0.57 22.19
C THR A 73 -2.62 -1.88 21.59
N ALA A 74 -1.31 -2.01 21.52
CA ALA A 74 -0.68 -3.23 21.01
C ALA A 74 -0.86 -4.40 21.99
N ASN A 75 -1.02 -5.60 21.46
CA ASN A 75 -1.03 -6.84 22.23
C ASN A 75 0.40 -7.44 22.24
N ASP A 76 1.00 -7.54 23.43
CA ASP A 76 2.40 -7.98 23.57
C ASP A 76 2.65 -9.37 23.00
N ALA A 77 1.73 -10.32 23.19
CA ALA A 77 1.88 -11.67 22.65
C ALA A 77 1.87 -11.69 21.09
N VAL A 78 1.12 -10.77 20.46
CA VAL A 78 1.15 -10.60 19.00
C VAL A 78 2.44 -9.94 18.57
N LEU A 79 2.91 -8.91 19.29
CA LEU A 79 4.21 -8.29 18.99
C LEU A 79 5.36 -9.29 19.13
N ASP A 80 5.33 -10.16 20.13
CA ASP A 80 6.32 -11.24 20.29
C ASP A 80 6.26 -12.23 19.12
N ALA A 81 5.07 -12.61 18.68
CA ALA A 81 4.91 -13.45 17.50
C ALA A 81 5.48 -12.78 16.23
N ILE A 82 5.24 -11.47 16.04
CA ILE A 82 5.83 -10.71 14.93
C ILE A 82 7.36 -10.68 15.03
N ARG A 83 7.93 -10.51 16.22
CA ARG A 83 9.39 -10.50 16.42
C ARG A 83 10.06 -11.79 15.96
N VAL A 84 9.37 -12.93 16.09
CA VAL A 84 9.89 -14.23 15.61
C VAL A 84 10.04 -14.26 14.08
N LEU A 85 9.26 -13.48 13.33
CA LEU A 85 9.39 -13.38 11.88
C LEU A 85 10.59 -12.55 11.44
N LEU A 86 11.17 -11.74 12.34
CA LEU A 86 12.29 -10.85 12.03
C LEU A 86 13.62 -11.61 12.05
N PRO A 87 14.60 -11.20 11.21
CA PRO A 87 15.95 -11.76 11.28
C PRO A 87 16.55 -11.63 12.68
N ALA A 88 17.23 -12.66 13.13
CA ALA A 88 17.86 -12.69 14.47
C ALA A 88 18.79 -11.49 14.75
N THR A 89 19.45 -10.97 13.71
CA THR A 89 20.29 -9.77 13.77
C THR A 89 19.53 -8.49 14.13
N LEU A 90 18.21 -8.47 13.94
CA LEU A 90 17.33 -7.34 14.26
C LEU A 90 16.50 -7.59 15.52
N ALA A 91 16.24 -8.84 15.86
CA ALA A 91 15.45 -9.22 17.03
C ALA A 91 16.09 -8.80 18.35
N GLY A 92 17.44 -8.76 18.42
CA GLY A 92 18.19 -8.43 19.64
C GLY A 92 18.49 -6.94 19.84
N ALA A 93 18.48 -6.14 18.79
CA ALA A 93 19.03 -4.78 18.88
C ALA A 93 18.01 -3.71 19.35
N ARG A 94 16.71 -3.96 19.23
CA ARG A 94 15.63 -3.06 19.71
C ARG A 94 14.41 -3.86 20.08
N ALA A 95 14.39 -4.40 21.27
CA ALA A 95 13.40 -5.33 21.80
C ALA A 95 11.94 -4.77 21.89
N HIS A 96 11.72 -3.50 21.59
CA HIS A 96 10.45 -2.85 21.93
C HIS A 96 9.54 -2.49 20.75
N ASP A 97 10.05 -2.36 19.52
CA ASP A 97 9.21 -1.97 18.38
C ASP A 97 9.51 -2.81 17.13
N PRO A 98 8.66 -3.82 16.81
CA PRO A 98 8.83 -4.62 15.59
C PRO A 98 8.68 -3.78 14.31
N ALA A 99 8.04 -2.61 14.35
CA ALA A 99 7.88 -1.73 13.21
C ALA A 99 9.21 -1.28 12.60
N LEU A 100 10.25 -1.15 13.40
CA LEU A 100 11.60 -0.77 12.92
C LEU A 100 12.43 -1.96 12.41
N GLY A 101 11.95 -3.17 12.62
CA GLY A 101 12.60 -4.41 12.16
C GLY A 101 12.12 -4.90 10.80
N MET A 102 11.03 -4.33 10.27
CA MET A 102 10.40 -4.72 9.01
C MET A 102 10.21 -3.54 8.06
N GLN A 103 9.87 -3.84 6.81
CA GLN A 103 9.55 -2.83 5.81
C GLN A 103 8.02 -2.64 5.65
N GLU A 104 7.24 -3.50 6.26
CA GLU A 104 5.78 -3.45 6.25
C GLU A 104 5.24 -2.52 7.33
N ASP A 105 4.15 -1.83 7.02
CA ASP A 105 3.17 -1.38 8.00
C ASP A 105 2.36 -2.58 8.48
N PHE A 106 1.79 -2.53 9.68
CA PHE A 106 0.95 -3.62 10.14
C PHE A 106 -0.23 -3.15 10.98
N VAL A 107 -1.29 -3.96 10.93
CA VAL A 107 -2.51 -3.78 11.71
C VAL A 107 -2.80 -5.05 12.48
N ILE A 108 -2.98 -4.96 13.78
CA ILE A 108 -3.46 -6.05 14.63
C ILE A 108 -4.99 -5.97 14.68
N LEU A 109 -5.63 -7.08 14.34
CA LEU A 109 -7.07 -7.25 14.45
C LEU A 109 -7.38 -8.19 15.62
N LYS A 110 -8.36 -7.81 16.42
CA LYS A 110 -8.89 -8.59 17.54
C LYS A 110 -10.22 -9.21 17.18
N GLN A 111 -10.40 -10.46 17.53
CA GLN A 111 -11.70 -11.11 17.43
C GLN A 111 -12.68 -10.50 18.44
N ASP A 112 -13.80 -10.04 17.93
CA ASP A 112 -14.92 -9.50 18.68
C ASP A 112 -16.19 -10.26 18.25
N HIS A 113 -16.60 -11.23 19.04
CA HIS A 113 -17.67 -12.17 18.70
C HIS A 113 -17.44 -12.85 17.34
N ALA A 114 -18.29 -12.57 16.36
CA ALA A 114 -18.24 -13.16 15.03
C ALA A 114 -17.42 -12.34 14.01
N THR A 115 -16.85 -11.20 14.40
CA THR A 115 -16.09 -10.31 13.52
C THR A 115 -14.68 -10.06 14.05
N LEU A 116 -13.86 -9.39 13.25
CA LEU A 116 -12.56 -8.88 13.65
C LEU A 116 -12.57 -7.36 13.53
N ARG A 117 -12.04 -6.68 14.55
CA ARG A 117 -11.88 -5.23 14.59
C ARG A 117 -10.43 -4.85 14.75
N THR A 118 -10.04 -3.72 14.21
CA THR A 118 -8.70 -3.18 14.40
C THR A 118 -8.46 -2.84 15.86
N GLU A 119 -7.37 -3.35 16.44
CA GLU A 119 -6.96 -3.15 17.83
C GLU A 119 -5.75 -2.22 17.93
N TYR A 120 -4.82 -2.36 16.99
CA TYR A 120 -3.60 -1.56 16.92
C TYR A 120 -3.16 -1.39 15.46
N LEU A 121 -2.70 -0.20 15.12
CA LEU A 121 -2.18 0.13 13.80
C LEU A 121 -0.78 0.73 13.97
N SER A 122 0.22 0.13 13.33
CA SER A 122 1.56 0.67 13.15
C SER A 122 1.74 0.97 11.66
N VAL A 123 1.37 2.19 11.26
CA VAL A 123 1.27 2.60 9.85
C VAL A 123 2.01 3.91 9.64
N CYS A 124 3.20 3.82 9.06
CA CYS A 124 4.03 4.98 8.73
C CYS A 124 3.78 5.52 7.31
N PHE A 125 3.28 4.66 6.40
CA PHE A 125 3.20 4.96 4.98
C PHE A 125 1.79 4.75 4.40
N PRO A 126 0.76 5.39 4.98
CA PRO A 126 -0.60 5.23 4.49
C PRO A 126 -0.75 5.80 3.07
N SER A 127 -1.65 5.21 2.27
CA SER A 127 -2.00 5.70 0.93
C SER A 127 -3.24 6.57 1.01
N ARG A 128 -3.11 7.80 1.53
CA ARG A 128 -4.17 8.82 1.62
C ARG A 128 -5.32 8.45 2.58
N TRP A 129 -5.01 7.77 3.66
CA TRP A 129 -5.96 7.50 4.74
C TRP A 129 -5.31 7.72 6.10
N ASP A 130 -6.12 8.01 7.11
CA ASP A 130 -5.66 8.24 8.48
C ASP A 130 -5.83 6.97 9.31
N PRO A 131 -4.75 6.43 9.90
CA PRO A 131 -4.84 5.27 10.80
C PRO A 131 -5.78 5.47 11.98
N ARG A 132 -5.90 6.70 12.50
CA ARG A 132 -6.78 7.05 13.63
C ARG A 132 -8.25 6.77 13.33
N GLU A 133 -8.67 7.00 12.07
CA GLU A 133 -10.04 6.76 11.62
C GLU A 133 -10.39 5.27 11.48
N LYS A 134 -9.38 4.40 11.52
CA LYS A 134 -9.59 2.96 11.32
C LYS A 134 -9.60 2.16 12.62
N LEU A 135 -9.23 2.77 13.75
CA LEU A 135 -9.21 2.10 15.03
C LEU A 135 -10.61 1.65 15.47
N GLY A 136 -10.74 0.40 15.90
CA GLY A 136 -12.00 -0.19 16.38
C GLY A 136 -12.98 -0.58 15.26
N LEU A 137 -12.64 -0.32 13.99
CA LEU A 137 -13.52 -0.64 12.86
C LEU A 137 -13.37 -2.10 12.43
N ASP A 138 -14.45 -2.67 11.93
CA ASP A 138 -14.47 -3.95 11.25
C ASP A 138 -14.25 -3.77 9.73
N PHE A 139 -14.17 -4.89 9.02
CA PHE A 139 -13.93 -4.92 7.58
C PHE A 139 -14.95 -4.09 6.80
N ALA A 140 -16.23 -4.20 7.14
CA ALA A 140 -17.29 -3.51 6.42
C ALA A 140 -17.19 -1.99 6.60
N ALA A 141 -16.96 -1.53 7.83
CA ALA A 141 -16.81 -0.12 8.14
C ALA A 141 -15.55 0.50 7.52
N ILE A 142 -14.41 -0.24 7.53
CA ILE A 142 -13.17 0.21 6.89
C ILE A 142 -13.36 0.44 5.40
N HIS A 143 -14.12 -0.44 4.72
CA HIS A 143 -14.32 -0.40 3.27
C HIS A 143 -15.59 0.33 2.83
N ALA A 144 -16.40 0.85 3.77
CA ALA A 144 -17.61 1.61 3.43
C ALA A 144 -17.35 2.83 2.51
N PRO A 145 -16.25 3.59 2.66
CA PRO A 145 -15.96 4.73 1.78
C PRO A 145 -15.44 4.35 0.38
N VAL A 146 -15.11 3.09 0.14
CA VAL A 146 -14.54 2.64 -1.14
C VAL A 146 -15.61 2.65 -2.22
N ALA A 147 -15.34 3.30 -3.35
CA ALA A 147 -16.26 3.33 -4.48
C ALA A 147 -16.48 1.93 -5.07
N ASP A 148 -17.69 1.64 -5.53
CA ASP A 148 -18.10 0.36 -6.16
C ASP A 148 -17.74 -0.87 -5.29
N ASN A 149 -17.89 -0.74 -4.00
CA ASN A 149 -17.45 -1.72 -3.00
C ASN A 149 -18.42 -2.91 -2.81
N GLN A 150 -19.52 -3.00 -3.57
CA GLN A 150 -20.58 -4.01 -3.37
C GLN A 150 -20.02 -5.44 -3.38
N MET A 151 -19.14 -5.77 -4.33
CA MET A 151 -18.52 -7.08 -4.40
C MET A 151 -17.56 -7.32 -3.21
N LEU A 152 -16.84 -6.29 -2.79
CA LEU A 152 -15.93 -6.35 -1.66
C LEU A 152 -16.70 -6.54 -0.35
N GLN A 153 -17.79 -5.81 -0.16
CA GLN A 153 -18.67 -5.93 1.00
C GLN A 153 -19.35 -7.31 1.06
N ALA A 154 -19.89 -7.79 -0.07
CA ALA A 154 -20.48 -9.12 -0.14
C ALA A 154 -19.47 -10.25 0.15
N ALA A 155 -18.22 -10.09 -0.26
CA ALA A 155 -17.15 -11.04 0.01
C ALA A 155 -16.58 -10.93 1.43
N GLY A 156 -16.86 -9.86 2.16
CA GLY A 156 -16.29 -9.52 3.47
C GLY A 156 -16.29 -10.68 4.47
N PRO A 157 -17.43 -11.32 4.78
CA PRO A 157 -17.48 -12.44 5.71
C PRO A 157 -16.55 -13.60 5.33
N ASN A 158 -16.49 -13.93 4.04
CA ASN A 158 -15.62 -14.99 3.53
C ASN A 158 -14.14 -14.60 3.57
N ILE A 159 -13.83 -13.34 3.26
CA ILE A 159 -12.48 -12.78 3.40
C ILE A 159 -12.02 -12.89 4.85
N MET A 160 -12.83 -12.43 5.79
CA MET A 160 -12.49 -12.46 7.22
C MET A 160 -12.25 -13.88 7.70
N THR A 161 -13.14 -14.82 7.35
CA THR A 161 -12.99 -16.22 7.72
C THR A 161 -11.74 -16.85 7.09
N THR A 162 -11.50 -16.62 5.81
CA THR A 162 -10.42 -17.30 5.09
C THR A 162 -9.07 -16.67 5.40
N ALA A 163 -8.94 -15.35 5.20
CA ALA A 163 -7.66 -14.66 5.24
C ALA A 163 -7.19 -14.31 6.66
N PHE A 164 -8.12 -14.15 7.58
CA PHE A 164 -7.78 -13.67 8.92
C PHE A 164 -8.03 -14.71 10.04
N MET A 165 -8.68 -15.84 9.73
CA MET A 165 -8.94 -16.88 10.72
C MET A 165 -8.36 -18.24 10.35
N LYS A 166 -8.20 -18.55 9.05
CA LYS A 166 -7.81 -19.91 8.61
C LYS A 166 -6.40 -20.00 8.04
N GLN A 167 -6.03 -19.13 7.10
CA GLN A 167 -4.75 -19.25 6.39
C GLN A 167 -4.22 -17.91 5.91
N PRO A 168 -2.89 -17.76 5.83
CA PRO A 168 -2.28 -16.56 5.26
C PRO A 168 -2.68 -16.40 3.78
N MET A 169 -2.97 -15.15 3.41
CA MET A 169 -3.31 -14.78 2.05
C MET A 169 -2.44 -13.61 1.60
N LEU A 170 -2.32 -13.45 0.29
CA LEU A 170 -1.61 -12.38 -0.39
C LEU A 170 -2.56 -11.66 -1.34
N ARG A 171 -2.43 -10.33 -1.44
CA ARG A 171 -3.03 -9.55 -2.52
C ARG A 171 -2.17 -8.33 -2.82
N TYR A 172 -2.43 -7.71 -3.97
CA TYR A 172 -1.83 -6.45 -4.35
C TYR A 172 -2.90 -5.40 -4.62
N VAL A 173 -2.62 -4.17 -4.17
CA VAL A 173 -3.38 -2.98 -4.55
C VAL A 173 -2.43 -2.04 -5.27
N TRP A 174 -2.85 -1.48 -6.40
CA TRP A 174 -2.06 -0.54 -7.15
C TRP A 174 -2.72 0.83 -7.25
N LEU A 175 -1.90 1.86 -7.25
CA LEU A 175 -2.27 3.25 -7.38
C LEU A 175 -1.32 3.96 -8.35
N ILE A 176 -1.79 5.02 -9.00
CA ILE A 176 -0.96 6.00 -9.68
C ILE A 176 -1.01 7.26 -8.82
N VAL A 177 0.15 7.81 -8.51
CA VAL A 177 0.25 8.97 -7.62
C VAL A 177 1.26 9.98 -8.17
N PRO A 178 1.02 11.29 -8.01
CA PRO A 178 1.93 12.35 -8.47
C PRO A 178 2.99 12.71 -7.42
N SER A 179 3.26 11.83 -6.48
CA SER A 179 4.22 12.06 -5.40
C SER A 179 5.07 10.83 -5.14
N ALA A 180 6.39 11.02 -4.99
CA ALA A 180 7.33 9.98 -4.59
C ALA A 180 7.31 9.71 -3.07
N SER A 181 6.55 10.44 -2.28
CA SER A 181 6.54 10.29 -0.82
C SER A 181 6.01 8.91 -0.40
N LEU A 182 6.74 8.20 0.47
CA LEU A 182 6.23 6.98 1.10
C LEU A 182 5.05 7.29 2.00
N ASP A 183 5.20 8.27 2.88
CA ASP A 183 4.13 8.75 3.76
C ASP A 183 3.19 9.69 2.99
N GLN A 184 1.99 9.20 2.70
CA GLN A 184 0.91 9.96 2.03
C GLN A 184 -0.28 10.15 2.96
N HIS A 185 0.00 10.46 4.24
CA HIS A 185 -1.04 10.76 5.23
C HIS A 185 -1.87 12.00 4.83
N PRO A 186 -3.20 12.01 5.10
CA PRO A 186 -4.07 13.14 4.76
C PRO A 186 -3.64 14.50 5.32
N ASP A 187 -2.98 14.55 6.48
CA ASP A 187 -2.47 15.80 7.07
C ASP A 187 -1.35 16.46 6.25
N LYS A 188 -0.76 15.73 5.32
CA LYS A 188 0.15 16.29 4.33
C LYS A 188 -0.63 17.00 3.23
N ASN A 189 -0.03 18.02 2.64
CA ASN A 189 -0.67 18.78 1.57
C ASN A 189 -1.24 17.85 0.49
N GLN A 190 -2.56 17.91 0.30
CA GLN A 190 -3.32 17.03 -0.60
C GLN A 190 -3.39 17.57 -2.04
N ALA A 191 -2.77 18.70 -2.31
CA ALA A 191 -2.83 19.40 -3.60
C ALA A 191 -2.02 18.73 -4.73
N TRP A 192 -1.48 17.53 -4.49
CA TRP A 192 -0.53 16.87 -5.41
C TRP A 192 -1.04 16.71 -6.84
N TRP A 193 -2.32 16.32 -7.03
CA TRP A 193 -2.87 16.21 -8.38
C TRP A 193 -3.08 17.57 -9.03
N SER A 194 -3.60 18.57 -8.31
CA SER A 194 -3.77 19.92 -8.85
C SER A 194 -2.42 20.56 -9.18
N GLU A 195 -1.41 20.37 -8.33
CA GLU A 195 -0.04 20.84 -8.59
C GLU A 195 0.54 20.14 -9.84
N ALA A 196 0.40 18.80 -9.94
CA ALA A 196 0.87 18.06 -11.10
C ALA A 196 0.19 18.48 -12.41
N LEU A 197 -1.09 18.89 -12.34
CA LEU A 197 -1.87 19.31 -13.50
C LEU A 197 -1.65 20.77 -13.90
N THR A 198 -1.17 21.61 -12.99
CA THR A 198 -0.83 23.01 -13.28
C THR A 198 0.31 23.10 -14.29
N ASP A 199 1.29 22.22 -14.19
CA ASP A 199 2.37 22.11 -15.15
C ASP A 199 1.88 21.40 -16.44
N ARG A 200 2.11 22.04 -17.59
CA ARG A 200 1.74 21.54 -18.92
C ARG A 200 2.74 20.57 -19.53
N SER A 201 3.91 20.35 -18.91
CA SER A 201 4.86 19.33 -19.34
C SER A 201 4.26 17.92 -19.22
N PRO A 202 4.77 16.92 -19.95
CA PRO A 202 4.22 15.56 -19.89
C PRO A 202 3.98 15.07 -18.48
N LEU A 203 2.82 14.44 -18.25
CA LEU A 203 2.38 14.00 -16.93
C LEU A 203 3.06 12.69 -16.51
N LEU A 204 3.17 11.71 -17.43
CA LEU A 204 3.72 10.37 -17.17
C LEU A 204 5.09 10.39 -16.45
N PRO A 205 6.10 11.22 -16.86
CA PRO A 205 7.40 11.24 -16.18
C PRO A 205 7.38 11.74 -14.75
N ARG A 206 6.26 12.32 -14.32
CA ARG A 206 6.07 12.89 -12.97
C ARG A 206 5.21 12.02 -12.07
N LEU A 207 4.76 10.87 -12.59
CA LEU A 207 3.91 9.94 -11.86
C LEU A 207 4.69 8.74 -11.35
N PHE A 208 4.19 8.16 -10.28
CA PHE A 208 4.72 6.97 -9.66
C PHE A 208 3.66 5.87 -9.63
N PHE A 209 4.12 4.66 -9.88
CA PHE A 209 3.34 3.45 -9.66
C PHE A 209 3.57 3.00 -8.23
N ARG A 210 2.50 3.00 -7.42
CA ARG A 210 2.52 2.66 -6.00
C ARG A 210 1.78 1.37 -5.79
N ILE A 211 2.43 0.41 -5.15
CA ILE A 211 1.87 -0.91 -4.83
C ILE A 211 1.82 -1.07 -3.32
N GLU A 212 0.71 -1.58 -2.84
CA GLU A 212 0.60 -2.22 -1.54
C GLU A 212 0.57 -3.74 -1.72
N ARG A 213 1.65 -4.42 -1.33
CA ARG A 213 1.63 -5.86 -1.15
C ARG A 213 1.06 -6.13 0.23
N GLN A 214 -0.10 -6.74 0.28
CA GLN A 214 -0.85 -6.98 1.49
C GLN A 214 -0.86 -8.47 1.82
N THR A 215 -0.44 -8.83 3.05
CA THR A 215 -0.49 -10.21 3.53
C THR A 215 -1.26 -10.30 4.84
N THR A 216 -1.91 -11.42 5.07
CA THR A 216 -2.65 -11.70 6.29
C THR A 216 -2.00 -12.83 7.06
N TRP A 217 -2.06 -12.77 8.38
CA TRP A 217 -1.52 -13.79 9.25
C TRP A 217 -2.48 -14.10 10.39
N PRO A 218 -3.24 -15.20 10.29
CA PRO A 218 -4.09 -15.67 11.38
C PRO A 218 -3.28 -16.11 12.60
N LEU A 219 -3.71 -15.70 13.78
CA LEU A 219 -3.19 -16.10 15.09
C LEU A 219 -4.35 -16.58 15.98
N PRO A 220 -5.02 -17.69 15.63
CA PRO A 220 -6.26 -18.11 16.28
C PRO A 220 -6.07 -18.41 17.77
N GLN A 221 -4.89 -18.89 18.17
CA GLN A 221 -4.55 -19.14 19.57
C GLN A 221 -4.52 -17.86 20.43
N LEU A 222 -4.33 -16.69 19.78
CA LEU A 222 -4.36 -15.37 20.42
C LEU A 222 -5.70 -14.66 20.20
N GLN A 223 -6.64 -15.26 19.47
CA GLN A 223 -7.87 -14.63 18.99
C GLN A 223 -7.58 -13.31 18.27
N ARG A 224 -6.52 -13.32 17.46
CA ARG A 224 -6.00 -12.17 16.71
C ARG A 224 -5.65 -12.57 15.28
N ALA A 225 -5.45 -11.56 14.47
CA ALA A 225 -4.80 -11.66 13.17
C ALA A 225 -3.93 -10.43 12.93
N VAL A 226 -2.93 -10.56 12.06
CA VAL A 226 -2.12 -9.44 11.63
C VAL A 226 -2.30 -9.23 10.13
N PHE A 227 -2.45 -7.99 9.74
CA PHE A 227 -2.47 -7.54 8.37
C PHE A 227 -1.22 -6.71 8.11
N PHE A 228 -0.37 -7.17 7.20
CA PHE A 228 0.86 -6.49 6.82
C PHE A 228 0.68 -5.78 5.48
N ILE A 229 1.30 -4.61 5.34
CA ILE A 229 1.26 -3.77 4.14
C ILE A 229 2.68 -3.38 3.76
N ARG A 230 3.26 -4.05 2.77
CA ARG A 230 4.54 -3.67 2.17
C ARG A 230 4.26 -2.67 1.04
N LEU A 231 4.69 -1.45 1.26
CA LEU A 231 4.62 -0.43 0.25
C LEU A 231 5.81 -0.55 -0.71
N MET A 232 5.56 -0.48 -2.01
CA MET A 232 6.56 -0.45 -3.07
C MET A 232 6.22 0.69 -4.02
N MET A 233 7.23 1.38 -4.54
CA MET A 233 7.01 2.54 -5.42
C MET A 233 8.13 2.65 -6.46
N SER A 234 7.77 2.97 -7.69
CA SER A 234 8.71 3.21 -8.78
C SER A 234 8.17 4.29 -9.73
N PRO A 235 9.02 5.03 -10.46
CA PRO A 235 8.54 5.93 -11.51
C PRO A 235 7.65 5.18 -12.50
N LEU A 236 6.51 5.76 -12.86
CA LEU A 236 5.54 5.08 -13.73
C LEU A 236 6.15 4.73 -15.09
N VAL A 237 6.89 5.65 -15.67
CA VAL A 237 7.54 5.45 -16.98
C VAL A 237 8.47 4.23 -16.97
N ASP A 238 9.28 4.08 -15.91
CA ASP A 238 10.20 2.95 -15.78
C ASP A 238 9.45 1.62 -15.67
N VAL A 239 8.32 1.63 -14.92
CA VAL A 239 7.46 0.44 -14.78
C VAL A 239 6.80 0.07 -16.11
N LEU A 240 6.39 1.05 -16.91
CA LEU A 240 5.79 0.79 -18.22
C LEU A 240 6.83 0.20 -19.20
N HIS A 241 8.05 0.69 -19.18
CA HIS A 241 9.15 0.14 -20.01
C HIS A 241 9.66 -1.24 -19.53
N ALA A 242 9.38 -1.63 -18.28
CA ALA A 242 9.90 -2.90 -17.74
C ALA A 242 9.33 -4.15 -18.42
N ALA A 243 8.19 -4.04 -19.13
CA ALA A 243 7.67 -5.11 -19.98
C ALA A 243 6.77 -4.55 -21.10
N PRO A 244 6.81 -5.15 -22.30
CA PRO A 244 5.95 -4.77 -23.42
C PRO A 244 4.46 -4.86 -23.05
N GLY A 245 3.67 -3.92 -23.57
CA GLY A 245 2.20 -3.94 -23.42
C GLY A 245 1.67 -3.33 -22.14
N ARG A 246 2.49 -3.04 -21.13
CA ARG A 246 2.03 -2.47 -19.85
C ARG A 246 1.29 -1.15 -20.01
N ALA A 247 1.70 -0.28 -20.93
CA ALA A 247 1.00 0.98 -21.19
C ALA A 247 -0.41 0.75 -21.74
N ILE A 248 -0.57 -0.19 -22.66
CA ILE A 248 -1.86 -0.57 -23.23
C ILE A 248 -2.76 -1.20 -22.17
N GLU A 249 -2.23 -2.10 -21.35
CA GLU A 249 -2.97 -2.72 -20.25
C GLU A 249 -3.44 -1.69 -19.23
N LEU A 250 -2.56 -0.76 -18.85
CA LEU A 250 -2.89 0.32 -17.92
C LEU A 250 -3.98 1.22 -18.50
N ALA A 251 -3.83 1.68 -19.75
CA ALA A 251 -4.81 2.52 -20.42
C ALA A 251 -6.18 1.82 -20.50
N THR A 252 -6.20 0.53 -20.85
CA THR A 252 -7.41 -0.29 -20.91
C THR A 252 -8.07 -0.43 -19.53
N SER A 253 -7.27 -0.66 -18.50
CA SER A 253 -7.75 -0.72 -17.11
C SER A 253 -8.37 0.61 -16.68
N LEU A 254 -7.68 1.73 -16.91
CA LEU A 254 -8.16 3.07 -16.55
C LEU A 254 -9.46 3.43 -17.27
N ARG A 255 -9.58 3.15 -18.57
CA ARG A 255 -10.80 3.38 -19.35
C ARG A 255 -12.00 2.59 -18.85
N SER A 256 -11.75 1.46 -18.22
CA SER A 256 -12.81 0.59 -17.68
C SER A 256 -13.25 0.95 -16.26
N MET A 257 -12.59 1.91 -15.60
CA MET A 257 -13.00 2.40 -14.29
C MET A 257 -14.28 3.23 -14.40
N THR A 258 -15.15 3.07 -13.43
CA THR A 258 -16.32 3.93 -13.31
C THR A 258 -15.93 5.35 -12.89
N PRO A 259 -16.73 6.38 -13.17
CA PRO A 259 -16.49 7.73 -12.67
C PRO A 259 -16.33 7.78 -11.15
N ALA A 260 -17.05 6.93 -10.41
CA ALA A 260 -16.98 6.85 -8.96
C ALA A 260 -15.58 6.36 -8.49
N ILE A 261 -15.01 5.34 -9.16
CA ILE A 261 -13.65 4.84 -8.86
C ILE A 261 -12.59 5.89 -9.22
N VAL A 262 -12.73 6.55 -10.36
CA VAL A 262 -11.81 7.61 -10.79
C VAL A 262 -11.81 8.77 -9.79
N ALA A 263 -12.99 9.18 -9.33
CA ALA A 263 -13.15 10.22 -8.31
C ALA A 263 -12.59 9.79 -6.95
N TYR A 264 -12.87 8.57 -6.51
CA TYR A 264 -12.35 7.99 -5.27
C TYR A 264 -10.80 7.97 -5.25
N ARG A 265 -10.18 7.74 -6.41
CA ARG A 265 -8.71 7.79 -6.59
C ARG A 265 -8.17 9.21 -6.73
N GLY A 266 -9.04 10.24 -6.77
CA GLY A 266 -8.67 11.64 -6.97
C GLY A 266 -8.15 11.95 -8.37
N MET A 267 -8.49 11.13 -9.38
CA MET A 267 -7.91 11.20 -10.72
C MET A 267 -8.86 11.81 -11.77
N THR A 268 -9.99 12.38 -11.37
CA THR A 268 -11.02 12.88 -12.30
C THR A 268 -10.44 13.80 -13.38
N GLU A 269 -9.66 14.80 -12.96
CA GLU A 269 -9.07 15.78 -13.89
C GLU A 269 -7.81 15.23 -14.61
N ALA A 270 -7.09 14.28 -13.96
CA ALA A 270 -5.87 13.73 -14.50
C ALA A 270 -6.10 12.65 -15.57
N THR A 271 -7.18 11.88 -15.45
CA THR A 271 -7.42 10.70 -16.30
C THR A 271 -7.45 10.99 -17.79
N PRO A 272 -8.13 12.05 -18.30
CA PRO A 272 -8.13 12.32 -19.74
C PRO A 272 -6.72 12.57 -20.30
N ARG A 273 -5.90 13.37 -19.59
CA ARG A 273 -4.53 13.65 -20.00
C ARG A 273 -3.64 12.43 -19.90
N LEU A 274 -3.75 11.66 -18.81
CA LEU A 274 -3.00 10.44 -18.60
C LEU A 274 -3.28 9.42 -19.70
N LEU A 275 -4.55 9.24 -20.09
CA LEU A 275 -4.93 8.35 -21.19
C LEU A 275 -4.37 8.81 -22.53
N ALA A 276 -4.43 10.12 -22.82
CA ALA A 276 -3.86 10.66 -24.05
C ALA A 276 -2.34 10.41 -24.12
N GLU A 277 -1.61 10.57 -23.02
CA GLU A 277 -0.15 10.31 -22.99
C GLU A 277 0.15 8.80 -23.09
N LEU A 278 -0.66 7.92 -22.48
CA LEU A 278 -0.49 6.45 -22.58
C LEU A 278 -0.74 5.93 -23.99
N ASP A 279 -1.64 6.56 -24.77
CA ASP A 279 -1.94 6.15 -26.15
C ASP A 279 -0.76 6.38 -27.13
N TYR A 280 0.14 7.28 -26.76
CA TYR A 280 1.37 7.58 -27.55
C TYR A 280 2.64 7.07 -26.86
N PHE A 281 2.51 6.26 -25.83
CA PHE A 281 3.66 5.71 -25.11
C PHE A 281 4.24 4.53 -25.87
N GLU A 282 5.53 4.64 -26.29
CA GLU A 282 6.31 3.64 -27.03
C GLU A 282 7.20 2.79 -26.11
#